data_1a077cfbe3f511b52c0f2666bcf11fd3
#
_entry.id   1a077cfbe3f511b52c0f2666bcf11fd3
#
_cell.length_a   1.000
_cell.length_b   1.000
_cell.length_c   1.000
_cell.angle_alpha   90.00
_cell.angle_beta   90.00
_cell.angle_gamma   90.00
#
_symmetry.space_group_name_H-M   'P 1'
#
loop_
_entity.id
_entity.type
_entity.pdbx_description
1 polymer ?
#
loop_
_entity_poly.entity_id
_entity_poly.type
_entity_poly.pdbx_seq_one_letter_code
_entity_poly.pdbx_strand_id
1 'polypeptide(L)'
;MKTLVGKKTVAYNQNGEYFVNPLNKKIQKYEISILKEIAKKYDVDGIILDWLRFDDYKMDLSKSTRNAFKKKYGYDPITISFSTNNAKRRQWNSWRTSQLASYVKQASRSVRQTKKDILLGAFILPPEFTECGQDVGKFKSYIDVVLPMSYYKDWDFTPSWVYGKNSGILYDT
;
A
#
# COMPACT_ATOMS: atom_id res chain seq x y z
N MET A 1 5.91 -11.37 2.46
CA MET A 1 6.94 -10.34 2.18
C MET A 1 8.28 -10.66 2.85
N LYS A 2 9.35 -9.94 2.48
CA LYS A 2 10.65 -10.01 3.17
C LYS A 2 11.09 -8.62 3.63
N THR A 3 11.71 -8.57 4.80
CA THR A 3 12.32 -7.36 5.37
C THR A 3 13.82 -7.53 5.58
N LEU A 4 14.52 -6.43 5.89
CA LEU A 4 15.95 -6.40 6.16
C LEU A 4 16.22 -6.43 7.66
N VAL A 5 16.98 -7.44 8.10
CA VAL A 5 17.53 -7.52 9.47
C VAL A 5 19.06 -7.61 9.35
N GLY A 6 19.74 -6.58 9.85
CA GLY A 6 21.16 -6.40 9.58
C GLY A 6 21.44 -6.33 8.08
N LYS A 7 22.23 -7.26 7.55
CA LYS A 7 22.56 -7.37 6.10
C LYS A 7 21.79 -8.49 5.38
N LYS A 8 20.83 -9.16 6.05
CA LYS A 8 20.11 -10.31 5.50
C LYS A 8 18.64 -9.99 5.30
N THR A 9 18.04 -10.54 4.25
CA THR A 9 16.60 -10.49 4.05
C THR A 9 15.95 -11.73 4.66
N VAL A 10 15.01 -11.52 5.57
CA VAL A 10 14.24 -12.56 6.27
C VAL A 10 12.76 -12.47 5.91
N ALA A 11 12.00 -13.53 6.16
CA ALA A 11 10.54 -13.44 6.09
C ALA A 11 10.05 -12.41 7.13
N TYR A 12 9.16 -11.54 6.71
CA TYR A 12 8.52 -10.62 7.63
C TYR A 12 7.41 -11.35 8.38
N ASN A 13 7.48 -11.26 9.68
CA ASN A 13 6.48 -11.81 10.59
C ASN A 13 6.35 -10.83 11.74
N GLN A 14 5.15 -10.32 11.97
CA GLN A 14 4.82 -9.50 13.12
C GLN A 14 3.74 -10.22 13.91
N ASN A 15 4.09 -10.68 15.11
CA ASN A 15 3.17 -11.37 16.02
C ASN A 15 2.42 -12.58 15.39
N GLY A 16 3.10 -13.32 14.49
CA GLY A 16 2.48 -14.44 13.78
C GLY A 16 1.80 -14.07 12.46
N GLU A 17 1.70 -12.81 12.13
CA GLU A 17 1.09 -12.34 10.89
C GLU A 17 2.09 -12.32 9.73
N TYR A 18 1.64 -12.79 8.58
CA TYR A 18 2.45 -12.84 7.36
C TYR A 18 1.83 -11.97 6.27
N PHE A 19 2.63 -11.07 5.73
CA PHE A 19 2.20 -10.23 4.62
C PHE A 19 2.53 -10.87 3.28
N VAL A 20 1.58 -10.86 2.37
CA VAL A 20 1.81 -11.20 0.97
C VAL A 20 2.48 -10.03 0.24
N ASN A 21 3.33 -10.34 -0.73
CA ASN A 21 3.98 -9.29 -1.52
C ASN A 21 3.00 -8.70 -2.54
N PRO A 22 2.56 -7.43 -2.38
CA PRO A 22 1.61 -6.81 -3.31
C PRO A 22 2.22 -6.57 -4.70
N LEU A 23 3.52 -6.75 -4.88
CA LEU A 23 4.20 -6.62 -6.17
C LEU A 23 4.27 -7.96 -6.93
N ASN A 24 3.89 -9.07 -6.29
CA ASN A 24 3.88 -10.38 -6.91
C ASN A 24 2.67 -10.53 -7.86
N LYS A 25 2.93 -10.67 -9.14
CA LYS A 25 1.88 -10.76 -10.16
C LYS A 25 0.94 -11.95 -10.00
N LYS A 26 1.39 -13.06 -9.43
CA LYS A 26 0.51 -14.22 -9.13
C LYS A 26 -0.47 -13.88 -8.00
N ILE A 27 0.03 -13.21 -6.95
CA ILE A 27 -0.81 -12.76 -5.84
C ILE A 27 -1.81 -11.71 -6.33
N GLN A 28 -1.36 -10.69 -7.08
CA GLN A 28 -2.26 -9.68 -7.67
C GLN A 28 -3.40 -10.32 -8.48
N LYS A 29 -3.09 -11.32 -9.32
CA LYS A 29 -4.10 -12.04 -10.10
C LYS A 29 -5.08 -12.79 -9.21
N TYR A 30 -4.59 -13.45 -8.16
CA TYR A 30 -5.42 -14.19 -7.23
C TYR A 30 -6.35 -13.25 -6.45
N GLU A 31 -5.84 -12.18 -5.88
CA GLU A 31 -6.66 -11.20 -5.17
C GLU A 31 -7.69 -10.54 -6.08
N ILE A 32 -7.31 -10.14 -7.30
CA ILE A 32 -8.26 -9.61 -8.29
C ILE A 32 -9.33 -10.65 -8.64
N SER A 33 -9.01 -11.95 -8.66
CA SER A 33 -10.02 -12.98 -8.91
C SER A 33 -11.05 -13.08 -7.78
N ILE A 34 -10.61 -12.89 -6.53
CA ILE A 34 -11.51 -12.81 -5.36
C ILE A 34 -12.43 -11.58 -5.47
N LEU A 35 -11.86 -10.41 -5.75
CA LEU A 35 -12.66 -9.17 -5.93
C LEU A 35 -13.72 -9.33 -7.02
N LYS A 36 -13.36 -9.94 -8.15
CA LYS A 36 -14.31 -10.25 -9.24
C LYS A 36 -15.38 -11.25 -8.82
N GLU A 37 -15.00 -12.25 -8.03
CA GLU A 37 -15.95 -13.22 -7.51
C GLU A 37 -16.97 -12.56 -6.60
N ILE A 38 -16.51 -11.69 -5.68
CA ILE A 38 -17.38 -10.92 -4.80
C ILE A 38 -18.34 -10.07 -5.62
N ALA A 39 -17.83 -9.28 -6.57
CA ALA A 39 -18.63 -8.43 -7.42
C ALA A 39 -19.67 -9.18 -8.25
N LYS A 40 -19.39 -10.44 -8.62
CA LYS A 40 -20.26 -11.26 -9.46
C LYS A 40 -21.29 -12.05 -8.67
N LYS A 41 -20.92 -12.60 -7.51
CA LYS A 41 -21.73 -13.59 -6.79
C LYS A 41 -22.52 -13.03 -5.61
N TYR A 42 -22.12 -11.88 -5.11
CA TYR A 42 -22.74 -11.28 -3.93
C TYR A 42 -23.41 -9.95 -4.29
N ASP A 43 -24.56 -9.71 -3.65
CA ASP A 43 -25.26 -8.43 -3.80
C ASP A 43 -24.66 -7.39 -2.87
N VAL A 44 -23.57 -6.77 -3.35
CA VAL A 44 -22.83 -5.74 -2.63
C VAL A 44 -22.77 -4.47 -3.49
N ASP A 45 -22.90 -3.30 -2.86
CA ASP A 45 -22.80 -2.00 -3.53
C ASP A 45 -21.34 -1.57 -3.76
N GLY A 46 -20.43 -2.09 -2.94
CA GLY A 46 -19.02 -1.72 -3.03
C GLY A 46 -18.08 -2.75 -2.40
N ILE A 47 -16.80 -2.56 -2.68
CA ILE A 47 -15.69 -3.34 -2.10
C ILE A 47 -14.67 -2.37 -1.55
N ILE A 48 -14.24 -2.58 -0.31
CA ILE A 48 -13.19 -1.79 0.33
C ILE A 48 -11.91 -2.61 0.41
N LEU A 49 -10.83 -2.07 -0.16
CA LEU A 49 -9.50 -2.67 -0.07
C LEU A 49 -8.90 -2.34 1.31
N ASP A 50 -8.65 -3.38 2.09
CA ASP A 50 -7.95 -3.25 3.37
C ASP A 50 -6.51 -3.70 3.24
N TRP A 51 -5.64 -3.26 4.16
CA TRP A 51 -4.22 -3.59 4.19
C TRP A 51 -3.48 -3.35 2.86
N LEU A 52 -3.96 -2.38 2.06
CA LEU A 52 -3.35 -1.97 0.80
C LEU A 52 -2.06 -1.18 1.07
N ARG A 53 -1.06 -1.82 1.67
CA ARG A 53 0.16 -1.14 2.13
C ARG A 53 1.33 -2.09 2.34
N PHE A 54 2.49 -1.51 2.53
CA PHE A 54 3.61 -2.13 3.21
C PHE A 54 3.54 -1.75 4.70
N ASP A 55 4.34 -2.39 5.53
CA ASP A 55 4.36 -2.10 6.96
C ASP A 55 5.63 -1.32 7.38
N ASP A 56 6.64 -1.30 6.54
CA ASP A 56 7.93 -0.63 6.79
C ASP A 56 8.59 -0.21 5.46
N TYR A 57 9.48 0.76 5.50
CA TYR A 57 10.39 1.10 4.38
C TYR A 57 11.22 -0.08 3.87
N LYS A 58 11.59 -1.02 4.76
CA LYS A 58 12.40 -2.21 4.45
C LYS A 58 11.61 -3.34 3.77
N MET A 59 10.42 -3.07 3.27
CA MET A 59 9.55 -4.04 2.59
C MET A 59 9.14 -3.57 1.18
N ASP A 60 8.92 -4.48 0.24
CA ASP A 60 9.31 -5.88 0.22
C ASP A 60 10.71 -6.03 -0.37
N LEU A 61 11.59 -6.71 0.31
CA LEU A 61 12.96 -6.95 -0.15
C LEU A 61 13.18 -8.41 -0.61
N SER A 62 12.14 -9.07 -1.13
CA SER A 62 12.29 -10.35 -1.82
C SER A 62 13.16 -10.20 -3.08
N LYS A 63 13.74 -11.31 -3.52
CA LYS A 63 14.62 -11.32 -4.70
C LYS A 63 13.94 -10.76 -5.95
N SER A 64 12.66 -11.07 -6.16
CA SER A 64 11.89 -10.58 -7.31
C SER A 64 11.71 -9.07 -7.29
N THR A 65 11.34 -8.51 -6.14
CA THR A 65 11.14 -7.06 -5.95
C THR A 65 12.47 -6.30 -6.11
N ARG A 66 13.53 -6.80 -5.47
CA ARG A 66 14.87 -6.22 -5.60
C ARG A 66 15.34 -6.18 -7.05
N ASN A 67 15.18 -7.29 -7.79
CA ASN A 67 15.55 -7.35 -9.20
C ASN A 67 14.74 -6.37 -10.07
N ALA A 68 13.44 -6.24 -9.82
CA ALA A 68 12.60 -5.29 -10.55
C ALA A 68 13.02 -3.83 -10.30
N PHE A 69 13.31 -3.49 -9.05
CA PHE A 69 13.83 -2.16 -8.69
C PHE A 69 15.22 -1.90 -9.30
N LYS A 70 16.16 -2.86 -9.13
CA LYS A 70 17.51 -2.76 -9.68
C LYS A 70 17.50 -2.60 -11.19
N LYS A 71 16.63 -3.32 -11.89
CA LYS A 71 16.47 -3.18 -13.35
C LYS A 71 16.09 -1.74 -13.74
N LYS A 72 15.28 -1.07 -12.93
CA LYS A 72 14.82 0.29 -13.23
C LYS A 72 15.82 1.38 -12.81
N TYR A 73 16.51 1.21 -11.69
CA TYR A 73 17.30 2.27 -11.06
C TYR A 73 18.81 2.00 -10.99
N GLY A 74 19.26 0.82 -11.43
CA GLY A 74 20.67 0.47 -11.52
C GLY A 74 21.32 -0.04 -10.21
N TYR A 75 20.65 0.01 -9.06
CA TYR A 75 21.19 -0.44 -7.79
C TYR A 75 20.20 -1.30 -6.98
N ASP A 76 20.73 -2.12 -6.09
CA ASP A 76 19.92 -3.01 -5.25
C ASP A 76 19.38 -2.24 -4.04
N PRO A 77 18.07 -2.25 -3.77
CA PRO A 77 17.49 -1.52 -2.66
C PRO A 77 17.99 -1.99 -1.28
N ILE A 78 18.58 -3.17 -1.15
CA ILE A 78 19.20 -3.65 0.10
C ILE A 78 20.37 -2.74 0.54
N THR A 79 20.94 -1.95 -0.37
CA THR A 79 22.03 -1.00 -0.07
C THR A 79 21.56 0.36 0.43
N ILE A 80 20.24 0.56 0.52
CA ILE A 80 19.66 1.81 0.99
C ILE A 80 19.81 1.93 2.51
N SER A 81 20.26 3.08 2.99
CA SER A 81 20.13 3.43 4.40
C SER A 81 18.68 3.83 4.68
N PHE A 82 17.95 2.97 5.39
CA PHE A 82 16.54 3.22 5.72
C PHE A 82 16.36 4.08 6.98
N SER A 83 17.40 4.28 7.77
CA SER A 83 17.36 5.10 9.00
C SER A 83 17.27 6.60 8.73
N THR A 84 17.63 7.04 7.54
CA THR A 84 17.65 8.46 7.17
C THR A 84 16.77 8.74 5.96
N ASN A 85 16.17 9.94 5.90
CA ASN A 85 15.39 10.38 4.74
C ASN A 85 16.31 10.87 3.61
N ASN A 86 17.03 9.94 2.98
CA ASN A 86 17.92 10.22 1.85
C ASN A 86 17.23 10.05 0.50
N ALA A 87 17.88 10.52 -0.57
CA ALA A 87 17.34 10.45 -1.92
C ALA A 87 17.01 9.02 -2.39
N LYS A 88 17.84 8.03 -2.03
CA LYS A 88 17.60 6.62 -2.41
C LYS A 88 16.38 6.06 -1.69
N ARG A 89 16.16 6.39 -0.40
CA ARG A 89 14.97 5.98 0.34
C ARG A 89 13.70 6.62 -0.26
N ARG A 90 13.72 7.91 -0.60
CA ARG A 90 12.61 8.57 -1.29
C ARG A 90 12.30 7.94 -2.64
N GLN A 91 13.35 7.62 -3.44
CA GLN A 91 13.18 6.96 -4.74
C GLN A 91 12.58 5.56 -4.59
N TRP A 92 13.04 4.79 -3.60
CA TRP A 92 12.49 3.49 -3.26
C TRP A 92 11.01 3.59 -2.87
N ASN A 93 10.67 4.53 -1.97
CA ASN A 93 9.28 4.73 -1.56
C ASN A 93 8.40 5.16 -2.73
N SER A 94 8.82 6.12 -3.53
CA SER A 94 8.09 6.57 -4.72
C SER A 94 7.85 5.44 -5.73
N TRP A 95 8.80 4.52 -5.87
CA TRP A 95 8.62 3.34 -6.71
C TRP A 95 7.58 2.39 -6.13
N ARG A 96 7.63 2.10 -4.82
CA ARG A 96 6.64 1.24 -4.14
C ARG A 96 5.22 1.79 -4.26
N THR A 97 5.04 3.08 -3.98
CA THR A 97 3.73 3.75 -4.12
C THR A 97 3.18 3.64 -5.54
N SER A 98 4.05 3.77 -6.54
CA SER A 98 3.64 3.60 -7.95
C SER A 98 3.25 2.16 -8.28
N GLN A 99 3.87 1.16 -7.63
CA GLN A 99 3.47 -0.24 -7.81
C GLN A 99 2.11 -0.52 -7.19
N LEU A 100 1.84 -0.01 -5.97
CA LEU A 100 0.53 -0.13 -5.34
C LEU A 100 -0.55 0.55 -6.18
N ALA A 101 -0.32 1.77 -6.64
CA ALA A 101 -1.25 2.48 -7.53
C ALA A 101 -1.54 1.68 -8.82
N SER A 102 -0.53 1.02 -9.40
CA SER A 102 -0.72 0.14 -10.55
C SER A 102 -1.60 -1.07 -10.24
N TYR A 103 -1.46 -1.64 -9.04
CA TYR A 103 -2.34 -2.72 -8.57
C TYR A 103 -3.78 -2.22 -8.41
N VAL A 104 -4.00 -1.09 -7.72
CA VAL A 104 -5.34 -0.50 -7.54
C VAL A 104 -6.00 -0.24 -8.90
N LYS A 105 -5.27 0.31 -9.86
CA LYS A 105 -5.76 0.52 -11.23
C LYS A 105 -6.22 -0.78 -11.88
N GLN A 106 -5.47 -1.87 -11.73
CA GLN A 106 -5.82 -3.17 -12.30
C GLN A 106 -7.04 -3.76 -11.60
N ALA A 107 -7.10 -3.69 -10.26
CA ALA A 107 -8.23 -4.14 -9.45
C ALA A 107 -9.50 -3.39 -9.85
N SER A 108 -9.47 -2.06 -9.86
CA SER A 108 -10.58 -1.19 -10.26
C SER A 108 -11.13 -1.55 -11.64
N ARG A 109 -10.27 -1.64 -12.64
CA ARG A 109 -10.67 -2.03 -14.00
C ARG A 109 -11.35 -3.40 -14.04
N SER A 110 -10.75 -4.38 -13.37
CA SER A 110 -11.24 -5.76 -13.39
C SER A 110 -12.59 -5.90 -12.68
N VAL A 111 -12.77 -5.22 -11.56
CA VAL A 111 -14.02 -5.24 -10.79
C VAL A 111 -15.13 -4.54 -11.57
N ARG A 112 -14.89 -3.36 -12.13
CA ARG A 112 -15.87 -2.61 -12.93
C ARG A 112 -16.21 -3.27 -14.28
N GLN A 113 -15.32 -4.07 -14.82
CA GLN A 113 -15.66 -4.95 -15.97
C GLN A 113 -16.62 -6.07 -15.57
N THR A 114 -16.67 -6.45 -14.30
CA THR A 114 -17.55 -7.49 -13.78
C THR A 114 -18.91 -6.94 -13.32
N LYS A 115 -18.90 -5.83 -12.59
CA LYS A 115 -20.09 -5.08 -12.16
C LYS A 115 -19.81 -3.57 -12.35
N LYS A 116 -20.48 -2.94 -13.30
CA LYS A 116 -20.15 -1.59 -13.81
C LYS A 116 -20.21 -0.51 -12.73
N ASP A 117 -21.25 -0.53 -11.93
CA ASP A 117 -21.57 0.55 -10.97
C ASP A 117 -21.11 0.24 -9.54
N ILE A 118 -20.25 -0.77 -9.37
CA ILE A 118 -19.73 -1.14 -8.05
C ILE A 118 -18.75 -0.09 -7.56
N LEU A 119 -18.93 0.37 -6.32
CA LEU A 119 -18.00 1.26 -5.65
C LEU A 119 -16.73 0.51 -5.23
N LEU A 120 -15.59 1.15 -5.38
CA LEU A 120 -14.32 0.64 -4.87
C LEU A 120 -13.71 1.68 -3.94
N GLY A 121 -13.37 1.25 -2.74
CA GLY A 121 -12.70 2.10 -1.75
C GLY A 121 -11.43 1.49 -1.21
N ALA A 122 -10.75 2.23 -0.36
CA ALA A 122 -9.59 1.75 0.36
C ALA A 122 -9.49 2.34 1.77
N PHE A 123 -9.10 1.51 2.74
CA PHE A 123 -8.60 2.00 4.01
C PHE A 123 -7.22 2.61 3.82
N ILE A 124 -7.02 3.80 4.37
CA ILE A 124 -5.75 4.51 4.31
C ILE A 124 -5.25 4.87 5.70
N LEU A 125 -3.93 4.84 5.85
CA LEU A 125 -3.27 5.40 7.03
C LEU A 125 -3.14 6.92 6.89
N PRO A 126 -3.00 7.65 7.99
CA PRO A 126 -2.65 9.06 7.97
C PRO A 126 -1.40 9.32 7.11
N PRO A 127 -1.31 10.50 6.45
CA PRO A 127 -0.23 10.82 5.52
C PRO A 127 1.18 10.82 6.17
N GLU A 128 1.27 10.88 7.49
CA GLU A 128 2.53 10.76 8.24
C GLU A 128 3.18 9.37 8.13
N PHE A 129 2.39 8.33 7.88
CA PHE A 129 2.88 6.95 7.73
C PHE A 129 3.44 6.70 6.32
N THR A 130 4.40 7.53 5.91
CA THR A 130 4.99 7.47 4.56
C THR A 130 5.71 6.15 4.25
N GLU A 131 6.13 5.39 5.28
CA GLU A 131 6.76 4.08 5.15
C GLU A 131 5.84 3.00 4.59
N CYS A 132 4.54 3.17 4.77
CA CYS A 132 3.54 2.21 4.31
C CYS A 132 3.35 2.19 2.79
N GLY A 133 3.91 3.17 2.09
CA GLY A 133 3.88 3.22 0.63
C GLY A 133 2.49 3.52 0.06
N GLN A 134 1.55 4.02 0.87
CA GLN A 134 0.30 4.58 0.38
C GLN A 134 0.54 6.01 -0.13
N ASP A 135 -0.09 6.32 -1.25
CA ASP A 135 -0.07 7.65 -1.86
C ASP A 135 -1.40 7.81 -2.61
N VAL A 136 -2.37 8.38 -1.91
CA VAL A 136 -3.74 8.55 -2.42
C VAL A 136 -3.73 9.35 -3.73
N GLY A 137 -2.84 10.35 -3.84
CA GLY A 137 -2.68 11.14 -5.07
C GLY A 137 -2.40 10.31 -6.31
N LYS A 138 -1.74 9.14 -6.16
CA LYS A 138 -1.42 8.24 -7.29
C LYS A 138 -2.54 7.28 -7.66
N PHE A 139 -3.49 7.00 -6.78
CA PHE A 139 -4.55 6.03 -7.05
C PHE A 139 -5.98 6.56 -6.89
N LYS A 140 -6.17 7.79 -6.42
CA LYS A 140 -7.49 8.41 -6.23
C LYS A 140 -8.41 8.33 -7.45
N SER A 141 -7.88 8.39 -8.66
CA SER A 141 -8.67 8.28 -9.89
C SER A 141 -9.20 6.87 -10.19
N TYR A 142 -8.83 5.88 -9.39
CA TYR A 142 -9.24 4.48 -9.57
C TYR A 142 -10.14 3.96 -8.46
N ILE A 143 -10.39 4.76 -7.42
CA ILE A 143 -11.30 4.46 -6.31
C ILE A 143 -12.32 5.58 -6.16
N ASP A 144 -13.43 5.28 -5.49
CA ASP A 144 -14.56 6.21 -5.30
C ASP A 144 -14.55 6.79 -3.88
N VAL A 145 -14.00 6.06 -2.90
CA VAL A 145 -13.99 6.47 -1.51
C VAL A 145 -12.69 6.05 -0.80
N VAL A 146 -12.20 6.91 0.07
CA VAL A 146 -11.14 6.60 1.03
C VAL A 146 -11.71 6.59 2.43
N LEU A 147 -11.25 5.65 3.25
CA LEU A 147 -11.62 5.52 4.66
C LEU A 147 -10.36 5.69 5.52
N PRO A 148 -10.11 6.90 6.03
CA PRO A 148 -8.97 7.15 6.89
C PRO A 148 -9.08 6.39 8.20
N MET A 149 -8.00 5.71 8.60
CA MET A 149 -7.89 5.09 9.91
C MET A 149 -7.55 6.18 10.94
N SER A 150 -8.55 6.57 11.73
CA SER A 150 -8.42 7.68 12.69
C SER A 150 -8.17 7.19 14.12
N TYR A 151 -7.29 6.22 14.30
CA TYR A 151 -6.98 5.60 15.61
C TYR A 151 -6.00 6.46 16.42
N TYR A 152 -6.36 7.72 16.64
CA TYR A 152 -5.45 8.70 17.26
C TYR A 152 -4.94 8.29 18.65
N LYS A 153 -5.73 7.59 19.46
CA LYS A 153 -5.32 7.08 20.77
C LYS A 153 -4.24 6.00 20.67
N ASP A 154 -4.38 5.09 19.70
CA ASP A 154 -3.46 3.98 19.52
C ASP A 154 -2.10 4.44 18.95
N TRP A 155 -2.06 5.64 18.38
CA TRP A 155 -0.87 6.23 17.79
C TRP A 155 -0.33 7.43 18.55
N ASP A 156 -0.82 7.69 19.78
CA ASP A 156 -0.45 8.82 20.62
C ASP A 156 -0.62 10.19 19.94
N PHE A 157 -1.50 10.30 18.97
CA PHE A 157 -1.84 11.57 18.35
C PHE A 157 -2.80 12.37 19.23
N THR A 158 -2.56 13.67 19.33
CA THR A 158 -3.45 14.57 20.09
C THR A 158 -4.76 14.81 19.33
N PRO A 159 -5.88 15.10 20.03
CA PRO A 159 -7.12 15.52 19.36
C PRO A 159 -6.92 16.74 18.43
N SER A 160 -6.05 17.66 18.81
CA SER A 160 -5.70 18.83 17.97
C SER A 160 -5.02 18.44 16.65
N TRP A 161 -4.28 17.34 16.62
CA TRP A 161 -3.73 16.82 15.36
C TRP A 161 -4.85 16.30 14.43
N VAL A 162 -5.87 15.60 14.98
CA VAL A 162 -7.00 15.08 14.19
C VAL A 162 -7.76 16.22 13.49
N TYR A 163 -7.84 17.38 14.13
CA TYR A 163 -8.54 18.57 13.62
C TYR A 163 -7.60 19.63 13.02
N GLY A 164 -6.30 19.35 12.97
CA GLY A 164 -5.31 20.30 12.47
C GLY A 164 -5.48 20.62 10.99
N LYS A 165 -5.39 21.93 10.64
CA LYS A 165 -5.61 22.40 9.26
C LYS A 165 -4.59 21.90 8.24
N ASN A 166 -3.37 21.58 8.67
CA ASN A 166 -2.25 21.26 7.78
C ASN A 166 -1.73 19.81 7.92
N SER A 167 -2.21 19.07 8.90
CA SER A 167 -1.72 17.72 9.21
C SER A 167 -2.79 16.82 9.80
N GLY A 168 -4.01 17.30 9.96
CA GLY A 168 -5.10 16.52 10.53
C GLY A 168 -5.82 15.65 9.47
N ILE A 169 -6.19 14.44 9.85
CA ILE A 169 -6.89 13.48 8.97
C ILE A 169 -8.13 14.09 8.29
N LEU A 170 -8.84 15.00 8.98
CA LEU A 170 -10.07 15.58 8.47
C LEU A 170 -9.86 16.70 7.44
N TYR A 171 -8.62 17.18 7.28
CA TYR A 171 -8.30 18.27 6.35
C TYR A 171 -7.43 17.84 5.16
N ASP A 172 -6.75 16.70 5.27
CA ASP A 172 -5.84 16.22 4.24
C ASP A 172 -6.46 15.16 3.32
N THR A 173 -7.71 14.79 3.59
CA THR A 173 -8.53 13.87 2.78
C THR A 173 -9.65 14.60 2.06
#